data_484f85e663029a334ea58f9f617d069d
#
_entry.id   484f85e663029a334ea58f9f617d069d
#
_cell.length_a   1.000
_cell.length_b   1.000
_cell.length_c   1.000
_cell.angle_alpha   90.00
_cell.angle_beta   90.00
_cell.angle_gamma   90.00
#
_symmetry.space_group_name_H-M   'P 1'
#
loop_
_entity.id
_entity.type
_entity.pdbx_description
1 polymer ?
#
loop_
_entity_poly.entity_id
_entity_poly.type
_entity_poly.pdbx_seq_one_letter_code
_entity_poly.pdbx_strand_id
1 'polypeptide(L)'
;MENNDTLEVIQRIPLDKLRPYPDHPFGVRDDDMMQQTVESIKQFGVLVPGIARPLPDGTFELIAGHRRKQASAVAGLDDMPIIVRDIDRNAATIIMVDSNLQRENILPSEKAKAYKMKLEAIKRRAGRPSKDAAENSPKISANFSAPAVSKF
;
A
#
# COMPACT_ATOMS: atom_id res chain seq x y z
N MET A 1 -2.02 -17.55 -19.20
CA MET A 1 -1.96 -17.24 -18.78
C MET A 1 -2.51 -16.92 -17.99
N GLU A 2 -2.78 -17.06 -17.45
CA GLU A 2 -3.39 -16.80 -16.74
C GLU A 2 -3.11 -15.87 -16.04
N ASN A 3 -3.47 -15.20 -15.90
CA ASN A 3 -3.22 -14.20 -15.43
C ASN A 3 -3.61 -14.14 -14.21
N ASN A 4 -3.61 -14.58 -13.67
CA ASN A 4 -3.81 -14.57 -12.49
C ASN A 4 -4.40 -13.44 -12.07
N ASP A 5 -5.12 -13.03 -12.64
CA ASP A 5 -5.73 -12.18 -12.23
C ASP A 5 -6.55 -12.57 -11.25
N THR A 6 -6.04 -12.98 -10.29
CA THR A 6 -6.68 -13.27 -9.22
C THR A 6 -7.57 -12.17 -8.97
N LEU A 7 -8.74 -12.34 -8.94
CA LEU A 7 -9.69 -11.37 -8.61
C LEU A 7 -9.40 -10.91 -7.23
N GLU A 8 -9.18 -9.66 -7.09
CA GLU A 8 -8.94 -9.10 -5.77
C GLU A 8 -10.25 -9.11 -5.02
N VAL A 9 -10.25 -9.80 -3.91
CA VAL A 9 -11.47 -9.92 -3.13
C VAL A 9 -11.49 -8.82 -2.09
N ILE A 10 -12.59 -8.09 -2.05
CA ILE A 10 -12.78 -7.04 -1.07
C ILE A 10 -13.44 -7.65 0.15
N GLN A 11 -12.81 -7.51 1.30
CA GLN A 11 -13.32 -8.04 2.55
C GLN A 11 -13.62 -6.90 3.50
N ARG A 12 -14.60 -7.07 4.34
CA ARG A 12 -14.86 -6.08 5.38
C ARG A 12 -14.03 -6.47 6.60
N ILE A 13 -13.11 -5.61 6.95
CA ILE A 13 -12.18 -5.87 8.04
C ILE A 13 -12.48 -4.91 9.18
N PRO A 14 -12.62 -5.41 10.41
CA PRO A 14 -12.85 -4.53 11.56
C PRO A 14 -11.73 -3.51 11.69
N LEU A 15 -12.07 -2.29 12.02
CA LEU A 15 -11.06 -1.22 12.11
C LEU A 15 -10.00 -1.53 13.15
N ASP A 16 -10.37 -2.21 14.22
CA ASP A 16 -9.41 -2.52 15.27
C ASP A 16 -8.42 -3.61 14.87
N LYS A 17 -8.65 -4.27 13.74
CA LYS A 17 -7.70 -5.25 13.23
C LYS A 17 -6.79 -4.66 12.15
N LEU A 18 -6.97 -3.39 11.84
CA LEU A 18 -6.13 -2.71 10.87
C LEU A 18 -5.06 -1.95 11.62
N ARG A 19 -3.81 -2.38 11.48
CA ARG A 19 -2.70 -1.72 12.15
C ARG A 19 -2.08 -0.69 11.22
N PRO A 20 -1.63 0.43 11.74
CA PRO A 20 -1.00 1.45 10.89
C PRO A 20 0.32 0.93 10.34
N TYR A 21 0.70 1.42 9.18
CA TYR A 21 1.98 1.06 8.59
C TYR A 21 3.09 1.69 9.42
N PRO A 22 4.10 0.94 9.84
CA PRO A 22 5.17 1.50 10.66
C PRO A 22 5.91 2.59 9.91
N ASP A 23 6.27 3.63 10.63
CA ASP A 23 7.03 4.74 10.05
C ASP A 23 6.36 5.38 8.84
N HIS A 24 5.04 5.36 8.83
CA HIS A 24 4.27 5.96 7.75
C HIS A 24 4.69 7.44 7.62
N PRO A 25 5.21 7.83 6.46
CA PRO A 25 5.76 9.17 6.32
C PRO A 25 4.75 10.28 6.11
N PHE A 26 3.50 9.90 5.87
CA PHE A 26 2.47 10.89 5.54
C PHE A 26 1.53 11.06 6.72
N GLY A 27 1.31 12.29 7.14
CA GLY A 27 0.39 12.53 8.23
C GLY A 27 -1.06 12.42 7.78
N VAL A 28 -1.92 12.04 8.71
CA VAL A 28 -3.35 12.08 8.48
C VAL A 28 -3.84 13.28 9.27
N ARG A 29 -4.31 14.29 8.55
CA ARG A 29 -4.71 15.54 9.18
C ARG A 29 -6.21 15.61 9.34
N ASP A 30 -6.62 16.18 10.46
CA ASP A 30 -8.04 16.39 10.71
C ASP A 30 -8.35 17.80 10.22
N ASP A 31 -8.59 17.94 8.96
CA ASP A 31 -8.85 19.22 8.33
C ASP A 31 -10.23 19.19 7.66
N ASP A 32 -10.55 20.24 6.91
CA ASP A 32 -11.84 20.33 6.25
C ASP A 32 -12.07 19.17 5.28
N MET A 33 -11.03 18.71 4.64
CA MET A 33 -11.17 17.58 3.73
C MET A 33 -11.49 16.31 4.49
N MET A 34 -10.94 16.16 5.70
CA MET A 34 -11.28 15.03 6.53
C MET A 34 -12.77 15.08 6.91
N GLN A 35 -13.27 16.26 7.25
CA GLN A 35 -14.67 16.39 7.58
C GLN A 35 -15.56 16.04 6.40
N GLN A 36 -15.17 16.46 5.20
CA GLN A 36 -15.93 16.08 4.01
C GLN A 36 -15.92 14.59 3.79
N THR A 37 -14.78 13.96 4.04
CA THR A 37 -14.67 12.53 3.91
C THR A 37 -15.58 11.82 4.92
N VAL A 38 -15.58 12.31 6.17
CA VAL A 38 -16.44 11.74 7.20
C VAL A 38 -17.91 11.85 6.81
N GLU A 39 -18.32 13.01 6.30
CA GLU A 39 -19.71 13.20 5.91
C GLU A 39 -20.09 12.28 4.74
N SER A 40 -19.19 12.13 3.80
CA SER A 40 -19.44 11.23 2.68
C SER A 40 -19.59 9.80 3.15
N ILE A 41 -18.74 9.38 4.10
CA ILE A 41 -18.80 8.03 4.63
C ILE A 41 -20.08 7.80 5.43
N LYS A 42 -20.51 8.80 6.18
CA LYS A 42 -21.78 8.68 6.90
C LYS A 42 -22.95 8.49 5.95
N GLN A 43 -22.87 9.14 4.81
CA GLN A 43 -23.96 9.11 3.87
C GLN A 43 -23.95 7.92 2.94
N PHE A 44 -22.79 7.56 2.42
CA PHE A 44 -22.68 6.54 1.39
C PHE A 44 -21.82 5.34 1.78
N GLY A 45 -21.20 5.36 2.94
CA GLY A 45 -20.23 4.34 3.31
C GLY A 45 -18.89 4.56 2.62
N VAL A 46 -17.98 3.64 2.81
CA VAL A 46 -16.67 3.74 2.19
C VAL A 46 -16.76 3.17 0.79
N LEU A 47 -16.63 4.01 -0.22
CA LEU A 47 -16.80 3.60 -1.59
C LEU A 47 -15.52 3.04 -2.21
N VAL A 48 -14.37 3.50 -1.74
CA VAL A 48 -13.09 3.04 -2.27
C VAL A 48 -12.38 2.23 -1.19
N PRO A 49 -12.08 0.96 -1.44
CA PRO A 49 -11.47 0.14 -0.40
C PRO A 49 -10.03 0.54 -0.11
N GLY A 50 -9.57 0.23 1.09
CA GLY A 50 -8.15 0.36 1.40
C GLY A 50 -7.42 -0.89 0.98
N ILE A 51 -6.11 -0.90 1.16
CA ILE A 51 -5.25 -2.05 0.86
C ILE A 51 -4.49 -2.41 2.12
N ALA A 52 -4.48 -3.69 2.47
CA ALA A 52 -3.76 -4.16 3.64
C ALA A 52 -3.15 -5.52 3.35
N ARG A 53 -2.16 -5.89 4.12
CA ARG A 53 -1.56 -7.22 4.02
C ARG A 53 -1.73 -7.97 5.34
N PRO A 54 -1.89 -9.28 5.27
CA PRO A 54 -2.10 -10.05 6.51
C PRO A 54 -0.82 -10.15 7.32
N LEU A 55 -0.97 -10.12 8.62
CA LEU A 55 0.13 -10.31 9.56
C LEU A 55 -0.03 -11.66 10.25
N PRO A 56 1.06 -12.23 10.77
CA PRO A 56 0.99 -13.55 11.38
C PRO A 56 0.04 -13.65 12.56
N ASP A 57 -0.23 -12.55 13.25
CA ASP A 57 -1.08 -12.58 14.43
C ASP A 57 -2.57 -12.46 14.12
N GLY A 58 -2.94 -12.49 12.85
CA GLY A 58 -4.36 -12.40 12.48
C GLY A 58 -4.85 -10.99 12.27
N THR A 59 -3.98 -10.01 12.41
CA THR A 59 -4.34 -8.63 12.09
C THR A 59 -3.83 -8.29 10.70
N PHE A 60 -4.07 -7.06 10.27
CA PHE A 60 -3.68 -6.63 8.93
C PHE A 60 -2.94 -5.31 9.04
N GLU A 61 -1.92 -5.17 8.24
CA GLU A 61 -1.15 -3.92 8.20
C GLU A 61 -1.70 -3.08 7.06
N LEU A 62 -2.23 -1.91 7.40
CA LEU A 62 -2.86 -1.06 6.41
C LEU A 62 -1.79 -0.36 5.57
N ILE A 63 -1.85 -0.56 4.27
CA ILE A 63 -0.88 0.00 3.34
C ILE A 63 -1.40 1.29 2.74
N ALA A 64 -2.65 1.30 2.35
CA ALA A 64 -3.29 2.48 1.78
C ALA A 64 -4.68 2.62 2.35
N GLY A 65 -5.11 3.85 2.58
CA GLY A 65 -6.44 4.11 3.11
C GLY A 65 -6.44 4.56 4.56
N HIS A 66 -5.31 5.04 5.09
CA HIS A 66 -5.24 5.50 6.48
C HIS A 66 -6.25 6.61 6.75
N ARG A 67 -6.41 7.51 5.79
CA ARG A 67 -7.37 8.60 5.95
C ARG A 67 -8.79 8.07 6.00
N ARG A 68 -9.10 7.11 5.15
CA ARG A 68 -10.43 6.51 5.14
C ARG A 68 -10.69 5.71 6.40
N LYS A 69 -9.66 5.09 6.95
CA LYS A 69 -9.80 4.38 8.22
C LYS A 69 -10.17 5.36 9.33
N GLN A 70 -9.45 6.47 9.42
CA GLN A 70 -9.72 7.45 10.45
C GLN A 70 -11.12 8.04 10.27
N ALA A 71 -11.49 8.37 9.04
CA ALA A 71 -12.81 8.92 8.77
C ALA A 71 -13.91 7.92 9.09
N SER A 72 -13.67 6.64 8.85
CA SER A 72 -14.65 5.60 9.17
C SER A 72 -14.87 5.51 10.67
N ALA A 73 -13.80 5.60 11.44
CA ALA A 73 -13.91 5.57 12.89
C ALA A 73 -14.69 6.78 13.40
N VAL A 74 -14.40 7.97 12.87
CA VAL A 74 -15.12 9.17 13.27
C VAL A 74 -16.60 9.08 12.88
N ALA A 75 -16.87 8.45 11.74
CA ALA A 75 -18.24 8.30 11.28
C ALA A 75 -19.01 7.23 12.06
N GLY A 76 -18.35 6.50 12.94
CA GLY A 76 -19.01 5.50 13.76
C GLY A 76 -19.09 4.12 13.16
N LEU A 77 -18.29 3.83 12.15
CA LEU A 77 -18.29 2.51 11.54
C LEU A 77 -17.36 1.57 12.30
N ASP A 78 -17.66 0.30 12.29
CA ASP A 78 -16.85 -0.71 12.94
C ASP A 78 -15.85 -1.37 12.00
N ASP A 79 -16.09 -1.30 10.73
CA ASP A 79 -15.22 -1.95 9.74
C ASP A 79 -15.17 -1.12 8.48
N MET A 80 -14.32 -1.52 7.56
CA MET A 80 -14.27 -0.88 6.25
C MET A 80 -13.86 -1.91 5.20
N PRO A 81 -14.16 -1.64 3.93
CA PRO A 81 -13.76 -2.57 2.87
C PRO A 81 -12.26 -2.50 2.62
N ILE A 82 -11.64 -3.65 2.51
CA ILE A 82 -10.19 -3.77 2.33
C ILE A 82 -9.90 -4.79 1.25
N ILE A 83 -8.97 -4.47 0.40
CA ILE A 83 -8.38 -5.43 -0.53
C ILE A 83 -7.18 -6.01 0.19
N VAL A 84 -7.21 -7.31 0.47
CA VAL A 84 -6.13 -7.97 1.18
C VAL A 84 -5.15 -8.51 0.16
N ARG A 85 -3.89 -8.11 0.28
CA ARG A 85 -2.83 -8.59 -0.59
C ARG A 85 -1.73 -9.22 0.24
N ASP A 86 -1.36 -10.42 -0.11
CA ASP A 86 -0.30 -11.14 0.58
C ASP A 86 1.04 -10.79 -0.06
N ILE A 87 1.62 -9.70 0.39
CA ILE A 87 2.87 -9.20 -0.16
C ILE A 87 3.85 -8.94 0.98
N ASP A 88 5.13 -8.88 0.65
CA ASP A 88 6.13 -8.67 1.68
C ASP A 88 6.24 -7.18 2.05
N ARG A 89 7.03 -6.92 3.08
CA ARG A 89 7.16 -5.58 3.61
C ARG A 89 7.71 -4.59 2.57
N ASN A 90 8.67 -5.04 1.77
CA ASN A 90 9.27 -4.12 0.80
C ASN A 90 8.29 -3.75 -0.31
N ALA A 91 7.54 -4.73 -0.81
CA ALA A 91 6.52 -4.45 -1.80
C ALA A 91 5.44 -3.53 -1.20
N ALA A 92 5.07 -3.78 0.05
CA ALA A 92 4.07 -2.95 0.72
C ALA A 92 4.56 -1.51 0.87
N THR A 93 5.83 -1.31 1.18
CA THR A 93 6.40 0.02 1.31
C THR A 93 6.31 0.77 -0.02
N ILE A 94 6.64 0.10 -1.11
CA ILE A 94 6.59 0.73 -2.43
C ILE A 94 5.16 1.14 -2.78
N ILE A 95 4.22 0.25 -2.53
CA ILE A 95 2.81 0.55 -2.81
C ILE A 95 2.33 1.71 -1.94
N MET A 96 2.68 1.69 -0.66
CA MET A 96 2.26 2.73 0.26
C MET A 96 2.78 4.09 -0.19
N VAL A 97 4.05 4.17 -0.57
CA VAL A 97 4.62 5.42 -1.02
C VAL A 97 3.98 5.87 -2.33
N ASP A 98 3.89 4.96 -3.30
CA ASP A 98 3.34 5.33 -4.61
C ASP A 98 1.89 5.79 -4.52
N SER A 99 1.09 5.15 -3.67
CA SER A 99 -0.31 5.52 -3.56
C SER A 99 -0.49 6.89 -2.91
N ASN A 100 0.50 7.35 -2.18
CA ASN A 100 0.41 8.64 -1.51
C ASN A 100 1.11 9.78 -2.23
N LEU A 101 2.08 9.48 -3.09
CA LEU A 101 2.81 10.53 -3.78
C LEU A 101 1.95 11.31 -4.78
N GLN A 102 0.79 10.79 -5.10
CA GLN A 102 -0.11 11.48 -6.00
C GLN A 102 -0.93 12.55 -5.31
N ARG A 103 -0.85 12.62 -4.00
CA ARG A 103 -1.61 13.62 -3.25
C ARG A 103 -0.99 14.99 -3.45
N GLU A 104 -1.84 15.99 -3.47
CA GLU A 104 -1.38 17.35 -3.72
C GLU A 104 -0.80 18.03 -2.50
N ASN A 105 -1.22 17.64 -1.32
CA ASN A 105 -0.83 18.34 -0.11
C ASN A 105 0.23 17.63 0.68
N ILE A 106 1.30 17.25 0.03
CA ILE A 106 2.39 16.54 0.69
C ILE A 106 3.47 17.55 1.05
N LEU A 107 3.87 17.55 2.30
CA LEU A 107 4.95 18.42 2.74
C LEU A 107 6.27 17.95 2.13
N PRO A 108 7.18 18.86 1.84
CA PRO A 108 8.49 18.46 1.30
C PRO A 108 9.22 17.46 2.20
N SER A 109 9.10 17.60 3.53
CA SER A 109 9.73 16.65 4.44
C SER A 109 9.11 15.27 4.34
N GLU A 110 7.78 15.22 4.19
CA GLU A 110 7.09 13.95 4.01
C GLU A 110 7.52 13.28 2.71
N LYS A 111 7.63 14.09 1.66
CA LYS A 111 7.99 13.58 0.36
C LYS A 111 9.41 13.03 0.36
N ALA A 112 10.33 13.75 0.99
CA ALA A 112 11.72 13.30 1.07
C ALA A 112 11.83 11.98 1.84
N LYS A 113 11.11 11.87 2.96
CA LYS A 113 11.13 10.65 3.75
C LYS A 113 10.54 9.49 2.96
N ALA A 114 9.46 9.76 2.24
CA ALA A 114 8.79 8.73 1.46
C ALA A 114 9.69 8.21 0.34
N TYR A 115 10.38 9.10 -0.36
CA TYR A 115 11.29 8.67 -1.41
C TYR A 115 12.44 7.83 -0.84
N LYS A 116 12.94 8.22 0.32
CA LYS A 116 14.00 7.47 0.96
C LYS A 116 13.52 6.06 1.30
N MET A 117 12.33 5.96 1.88
CA MET A 117 11.77 4.66 2.23
C MET A 117 11.58 3.78 1.00
N LYS A 118 11.08 4.38 -0.08
CA LYS A 118 10.87 3.65 -1.31
C LYS A 118 12.18 3.15 -1.88
N LEU A 119 13.19 4.01 -1.91
CA LEU A 119 14.49 3.64 -2.46
C LEU A 119 15.11 2.52 -1.65
N GLU A 120 15.01 2.59 -0.33
CA GLU A 120 15.55 1.53 0.52
C GLU A 120 14.81 0.22 0.30
N ALA A 121 13.50 0.28 0.11
CA ALA A 121 12.73 -0.93 -0.16
C ALA A 121 13.12 -1.55 -1.50
N ILE A 122 13.34 -0.73 -2.51
CA ILE A 122 13.78 -1.21 -3.81
C ILE A 122 15.16 -1.86 -3.70
N LYS A 123 16.06 -1.24 -2.95
CA LYS A 123 17.40 -1.79 -2.77
C LYS A 123 17.35 -3.13 -2.05
N ARG A 124 16.53 -3.23 -1.02
CA ARG A 124 16.44 -4.50 -0.29
C ARG A 124 15.91 -5.61 -1.18
N ARG A 125 14.96 -5.31 -2.03
CA ARG A 125 14.44 -6.32 -2.94
C ARG A 125 15.49 -6.75 -3.95
N ALA A 126 16.24 -5.80 -4.48
CA ALA A 126 17.25 -6.12 -5.48
C ALA A 126 18.47 -6.78 -4.88
N GLY A 127 18.88 -6.33 -3.70
CA GLY A 127 20.11 -6.82 -3.11
C GLY A 127 19.97 -8.03 -2.22
N ARG A 128 18.74 -8.56 -2.09
CA ARG A 128 18.54 -9.66 -1.21
C ARG A 128 17.72 -10.70 -1.87
N PRO A 129 18.32 -11.54 -2.67
CA PRO A 129 17.59 -12.56 -3.39
C PRO A 129 17.05 -13.57 -2.41
N SER A 130 15.78 -13.87 -2.51
CA SER A 130 15.20 -14.97 -1.80
C SER A 130 15.52 -16.20 -2.59
N LYS A 131 15.20 -17.34 -2.07
CA LYS A 131 15.38 -18.56 -2.82
C LYS A 131 14.60 -18.51 -4.10
N ASP A 132 13.38 -18.04 -3.99
CA ASP A 132 12.55 -17.98 -5.17
C ASP A 132 13.10 -17.02 -6.17
N ALA A 133 13.54 -15.91 -5.71
CA ALA A 133 14.10 -14.93 -6.62
C ALA A 133 15.33 -15.45 -7.28
N ALA A 134 16.13 -16.16 -6.56
CA ALA A 134 17.33 -16.72 -7.14
C ALA A 134 17.04 -17.69 -8.24
N GLU A 135 15.98 -18.40 -8.12
CA GLU A 135 15.62 -19.32 -9.15
C GLU A 135 15.06 -18.67 -10.37
N ASN A 136 14.29 -17.65 -10.18
CA ASN A 136 13.63 -17.06 -11.29
C ASN A 136 14.28 -15.89 -11.88
N SER A 137 14.92 -15.16 -11.07
CA SER A 137 15.45 -13.95 -11.53
C SER A 137 16.33 -14.02 -12.70
N PRO A 138 17.20 -14.91 -12.79
CA PRO A 138 18.13 -14.90 -13.88
C PRO A 138 17.46 -14.93 -15.19
N LYS A 139 16.43 -15.65 -15.26
CA LYS A 139 15.86 -15.79 -16.52
C LYS A 139 15.29 -14.54 -17.00
N ILE A 140 14.65 -13.85 -16.14
CA ILE A 140 14.02 -12.73 -16.57
C ILE A 140 14.92 -11.62 -16.79
N SER A 141 15.74 -11.37 -15.87
CA SER A 141 16.58 -10.25 -16.00
C SER A 141 17.46 -10.33 -17.15
N ALA A 142 17.90 -11.47 -17.41
CA ALA A 142 18.79 -11.60 -18.51
C ALA A 142 18.15 -11.16 -19.74
N ASN A 143 16.94 -11.39 -19.81
CA ASN A 143 16.35 -11.13 -20.96
C ASN A 143 16.08 -9.82 -21.18
N PHE A 144 15.94 -9.20 -20.35
CA PHE A 144 15.58 -8.06 -20.57
C PHE A 144 16.40 -7.22 -20.95
N SER A 145 17.21 -7.31 -20.62
CA SER A 145 18.05 -6.55 -20.94
C SER A 145 18.50 -6.52 -21.94
N ALA A 146 18.39 -6.81 -22.17
CA ALA A 146 18.83 -6.79 -22.97
C ALA A 146 18.79 -6.48 -23.81
N PRO A 147 18.52 -6.63 -23.91
CA PRO A 147 18.52 -6.50 -24.79
C PRO A 147 18.47 -5.61 -25.35
N ALA A 148 18.14 -5.66 -25.14
CA ALA A 148 18.02 -5.14 -25.64
C ALA A 148 18.40 -4.17 -25.93
N VAL A 149 18.45 -4.15 -25.80
CA VAL A 149 18.69 -3.49 -26.03
C VAL A 149 19.34 -2.93 -26.67
N SER A 150 19.61 -3.00 -26.73
CA SER A 150 20.08 -2.57 -27.27
C SER A 150 20.59 -2.46 -28.17
N LYS A 151 20.66 -2.50 -28.64
CA LYS A 151 21.02 -2.47 -29.52
C LYS A 151 20.83 -2.07 -30.46
N PHE A 152 20.58 -1.71 -30.46
CA PHE A 152 20.35 -1.47 -31.16
C PHE A 152 20.44 -0.99 -31.72
#